data_56b00d7cd16fe90478d36046d0fb8a7b
#
_entry.id   56b00d7cd16fe90478d36046d0fb8a7b
#
_cell.length_a   1.000
_cell.length_b   1.000
_cell.length_c   1.000
_cell.angle_alpha   90.00
_cell.angle_beta   90.00
_cell.angle_gamma   90.00
#
_symmetry.space_group_name_H-M   'P 1'
#
loop_
_entity.id
_entity.type
_entity.pdbx_description
1 polymer ?
#
loop_
_entity_poly.entity_id
_entity_poly.type
_entity_poly.pdbx_seq_one_letter_code
_entity_poly.pdbx_strand_id
1 'polypeptide(L)'
;MRTLSIDCGGSGIKGAIVGDDSAMLTERLRHQVPYPMSPEAFIALLHEMAVELGDFDRATIGMPGMIRHGVVIATPHYPTVAGPHTHVDPALATAWSGFDVQKRLADLWQRPVMVLNDAQVQGAAVISGRGFEVIFTLGTGLGCAMFDD
;
A
#
# COMPACT_ATOMS: atom_id res chain seq x y z
N MET A 1 3.72 20.22 -5.29
CA MET A 1 2.72 19.13 -5.47
C MET A 1 2.57 18.38 -4.16
N ARG A 2 1.36 17.95 -3.82
CA ARG A 2 1.05 17.26 -2.55
C ARG A 2 0.79 15.78 -2.86
N THR A 3 1.57 14.91 -2.27
CA THR A 3 1.43 13.47 -2.49
C THR A 3 0.86 12.82 -1.23
N LEU A 4 -0.30 12.16 -1.34
CA LEU A 4 -0.80 11.26 -0.31
C LEU A 4 0.05 9.98 -0.35
N SER A 5 0.83 9.76 0.69
CA SER A 5 1.67 8.56 0.84
C SER A 5 1.07 7.64 1.89
N ILE A 6 0.68 6.43 1.51
CA ILE A 6 0.12 5.42 2.43
C ILE A 6 0.99 4.17 2.40
N ASP A 7 1.37 3.71 3.59
CA ASP A 7 2.09 2.46 3.84
C ASP A 7 1.14 1.47 4.53
N CYS A 8 0.77 0.43 3.81
CA CYS A 8 -0.19 -0.58 4.25
C CYS A 8 0.56 -1.80 4.79
N GLY A 9 0.62 -1.95 6.11
CA GLY A 9 1.20 -3.13 6.75
C GLY A 9 0.15 -4.13 7.22
N GLY A 10 0.61 -5.30 7.65
CA GLY A 10 -0.28 -6.35 8.18
C GLY A 10 -0.90 -6.01 9.54
N SER A 11 -0.33 -5.13 10.34
CA SER A 11 -0.84 -4.74 11.66
C SER A 11 -1.41 -3.32 11.71
N GLY A 12 -1.13 -2.51 10.71
CA GLY A 12 -1.57 -1.11 10.68
C GLY A 12 -1.24 -0.45 9.36
N ILE A 13 -2.07 0.52 9.01
CA ILE A 13 -1.93 1.36 7.83
C ILE A 13 -1.53 2.76 8.31
N LYS A 14 -0.53 3.34 7.69
CA LYS A 14 -0.02 4.67 8.02
C LYS A 14 -0.09 5.56 6.79
N GLY A 15 -0.39 6.84 6.98
CA GLY A 15 -0.45 7.79 5.89
C GLY A 15 -0.04 9.19 6.31
N ALA A 16 0.44 9.97 5.36
CA ALA A 16 0.72 11.40 5.49
C ALA A 16 0.65 12.08 4.12
N ILE A 17 0.46 13.38 4.10
CA ILE A 17 0.70 14.19 2.91
C ILE A 17 2.17 14.61 2.90
N VAL A 18 2.82 14.42 1.76
CA VAL A 18 4.25 14.71 1.54
C VAL A 18 4.40 15.73 0.41
N GLY A 19 5.26 16.72 0.59
CA GLY A 19 5.62 17.72 -0.43
C GLY A 19 6.66 17.21 -1.43
N ASP A 20 6.92 18.00 -2.47
CA ASP A 20 7.95 17.69 -3.50
C ASP A 20 9.38 17.68 -2.94
N ASP A 21 9.61 18.36 -1.83
CA ASP A 21 10.86 18.38 -1.08
C ASP A 21 11.01 17.21 -0.10
N SER A 22 10.09 16.23 -0.17
CA SER A 22 9.99 15.10 0.75
C SER A 22 9.65 15.47 2.21
N ALA A 23 9.28 16.71 2.48
CA ALA A 23 8.82 17.13 3.80
C ALA A 23 7.40 16.60 4.06
N MET A 24 7.14 16.11 5.28
CA MET A 24 5.78 15.79 5.70
C MET A 24 4.99 17.09 5.93
N LEU A 25 3.88 17.24 5.23
CA LEU A 25 2.98 18.41 5.33
C LEU A 25 1.88 18.21 6.36
N THR A 26 1.66 16.97 6.81
CA THR A 26 0.71 16.61 7.88
C THR A 26 1.40 15.74 8.90
N GLU A 27 0.80 15.61 10.08
CA GLU A 27 1.16 14.54 10.99
C GLU A 27 0.86 13.18 10.37
N ARG A 28 1.56 12.16 10.85
CA ARG A 28 1.33 10.79 10.39
C ARG A 28 0.08 10.21 11.05
N LEU A 29 -0.91 9.93 10.25
CA LEU A 29 -2.09 9.20 10.65
C LEU A 29 -1.80 7.68 10.69
N ARG A 30 -2.42 6.98 11.64
CA ARG A 30 -2.33 5.52 11.74
C ARG A 30 -3.68 4.91 12.10
N HIS A 31 -4.10 3.94 11.29
CA HIS A 31 -5.26 3.09 11.56
C HIS A 31 -4.82 1.63 11.77
N GLN A 32 -5.53 0.91 12.62
CA GLN A 32 -5.36 -0.54 12.74
C GLN A 32 -6.05 -1.22 11.56
N VAL A 33 -5.51 -2.36 11.12
CA VAL A 33 -6.16 -3.20 10.12
C VAL A 33 -7.31 -3.96 10.76
N PRO A 34 -8.58 -3.74 10.37
CA PRO A 34 -9.69 -4.56 10.83
C PRO A 34 -9.66 -5.90 10.08
N TYR A 35 -9.48 -6.99 10.79
CA TYR A 35 -9.49 -8.33 10.22
C TYR A 35 -10.84 -9.04 10.45
N PRO A 36 -11.32 -9.81 9.48
CA PRO A 36 -10.82 -9.95 8.11
C PRO A 36 -11.11 -8.71 7.26
N MET A 37 -10.29 -8.45 6.21
CA MET A 37 -10.44 -7.25 5.38
C MET A 37 -10.75 -7.63 3.94
N SER A 38 -11.92 -7.24 3.45
CA SER A 38 -12.26 -7.35 2.03
C SER A 38 -11.61 -6.22 1.20
N PRO A 39 -11.49 -6.39 -0.13
CA PRO A 39 -11.03 -5.31 -1.01
C PRO A 39 -11.83 -4.01 -0.85
N GLU A 40 -13.14 -4.10 -0.74
CA GLU A 40 -14.03 -2.93 -0.58
C GLU A 40 -13.81 -2.23 0.76
N ALA A 41 -13.66 -2.99 1.86
CA ALA A 41 -13.35 -2.44 3.18
C ALA A 41 -11.99 -1.75 3.19
N PHE A 42 -11.00 -2.30 2.46
CA PHE A 42 -9.70 -1.67 2.28
C PHE A 42 -9.80 -0.33 1.54
N ILE A 43 -10.52 -0.29 0.41
CA ILE A 43 -10.74 0.96 -0.33
C ILE A 43 -11.45 2.00 0.55
N ALA A 44 -12.47 1.60 1.32
CA ALA A 44 -13.19 2.49 2.24
C ALA A 44 -12.25 3.07 3.31
N LEU A 45 -11.42 2.23 3.94
CA LEU A 45 -10.46 2.66 4.95
C LEU A 45 -9.42 3.65 4.40
N LEU A 46 -8.87 3.39 3.21
CA LEU A 46 -7.94 4.33 2.57
C LEU A 46 -8.62 5.66 2.20
N HIS A 47 -9.90 5.61 1.82
CA HIS A 47 -10.65 6.82 1.55
C HIS A 47 -10.90 7.65 2.81
N GLU A 48 -11.28 7.03 3.92
CA GLU A 48 -11.41 7.69 5.23
C GLU A 48 -10.11 8.38 5.63
N MET A 49 -8.98 7.69 5.51
CA MET A 49 -7.66 8.25 5.80
C MET A 49 -7.32 9.45 4.88
N ALA A 50 -7.67 9.36 3.60
CA ALA A 50 -7.45 10.44 2.65
C ALA A 50 -8.27 11.69 3.00
N VAL A 51 -9.53 11.51 3.40
CA VAL A 51 -10.41 12.62 3.85
C VAL A 51 -9.85 13.28 5.11
N GLU A 52 -9.38 12.48 6.09
CA GLU A 52 -8.81 12.99 7.35
C GLU A 52 -7.51 13.76 7.12
N LEU A 53 -6.65 13.30 6.20
CA LEU A 53 -5.37 13.95 5.87
C LEU A 53 -5.54 15.21 5.02
N GLY A 54 -6.64 15.33 4.26
CA GLY A 54 -6.99 16.51 3.47
C GLY A 54 -6.53 16.43 2.00
N ASP A 55 -6.44 17.60 1.36
CA ASP A 55 -6.21 17.69 -0.07
C ASP A 55 -4.84 17.18 -0.53
N PHE A 56 -4.83 16.49 -1.66
CA PHE A 56 -3.64 16.00 -2.35
C PHE A 56 -3.81 16.03 -3.88
N ASP A 57 -2.69 16.04 -4.61
CA ASP A 57 -2.67 16.07 -6.08
C ASP A 57 -2.53 14.67 -6.68
N ARG A 58 -1.85 13.76 -5.99
CA ARG A 58 -1.59 12.35 -6.37
C ARG A 58 -1.42 11.48 -5.14
N ALA A 59 -1.51 10.15 -5.33
CA ALA A 59 -1.28 9.21 -4.25
C ALA A 59 -0.29 8.10 -4.61
N THR A 60 0.47 7.64 -3.61
CA THR A 60 1.31 6.45 -3.66
C THR A 60 0.95 5.52 -2.51
N ILE A 61 0.60 4.29 -2.84
CA ILE A 61 0.17 3.28 -1.89
C ILE A 61 1.16 2.12 -1.93
N GLY A 62 1.83 1.87 -0.81
CA GLY A 62 2.61 0.66 -0.58
C GLY A 62 1.75 -0.40 0.10
N MET A 63 1.63 -1.60 -0.45
CA MET A 63 0.83 -2.65 0.16
C MET A 63 1.54 -4.01 0.14
N PRO A 64 1.27 -4.87 1.13
CA PRO A 64 1.93 -6.16 1.23
C PRO A 64 1.41 -7.13 0.16
N GLY A 65 2.31 -7.89 -0.42
CA GLY A 65 2.00 -8.95 -1.37
C GLY A 65 2.54 -8.74 -2.76
N MET A 66 2.08 -9.54 -3.69
CA MET A 66 2.46 -9.46 -5.09
C MET A 66 1.51 -8.52 -5.82
N ILE A 67 2.01 -7.35 -6.21
CA ILE A 67 1.29 -6.30 -6.91
C ILE A 67 1.89 -6.15 -8.32
N ARG A 68 1.05 -6.14 -9.35
CA ARG A 68 1.47 -5.92 -10.72
C ARG A 68 0.59 -4.88 -11.39
N HIS A 69 1.17 -3.75 -11.76
CA HIS A 69 0.45 -2.62 -12.36
C HIS A 69 -0.80 -2.20 -11.56
N GLY A 70 -0.67 -2.16 -10.23
CA GLY A 70 -1.77 -1.79 -9.34
C GLY A 70 -2.80 -2.88 -9.05
N VAL A 71 -2.68 -4.04 -9.71
CA VAL A 71 -3.55 -5.21 -9.52
C VAL A 71 -2.93 -6.16 -8.49
N VAL A 72 -3.73 -6.59 -7.53
CA VAL A 72 -3.32 -7.58 -6.53
C VAL A 72 -3.31 -8.97 -7.16
N ILE A 73 -2.14 -9.59 -7.24
CA ILE A 73 -2.02 -11.00 -7.63
C ILE A 73 -2.23 -11.89 -6.40
N ALA A 74 -1.61 -11.52 -5.28
CA ALA A 74 -1.82 -12.16 -3.99
C ALA A 74 -1.44 -11.20 -2.85
N THR A 75 -2.15 -11.27 -1.73
CA THR A 75 -1.78 -10.59 -0.49
C THR A 75 -1.81 -11.56 0.68
N PRO A 76 -0.75 -11.58 1.52
CA PRO A 76 -0.62 -12.62 2.55
C PRO A 76 -1.44 -12.34 3.81
N HIS A 77 -1.87 -11.10 4.05
CA HIS A 77 -2.42 -10.69 5.35
C HIS A 77 -3.93 -10.45 5.31
N TYR A 78 -4.41 -9.66 4.37
CA TYR A 78 -5.80 -9.19 4.38
C TYR A 78 -6.88 -10.27 4.27
N PRO A 79 -6.66 -11.39 3.56
CA PRO A 79 -7.62 -12.48 3.54
C PRO A 79 -7.59 -13.39 4.79
N THR A 80 -6.79 -13.07 5.80
CA THR A 80 -6.73 -13.86 7.04
C THR A 80 -7.84 -13.47 8.01
N VAL A 81 -8.32 -14.42 8.80
CA VAL A 81 -9.49 -14.23 9.69
C VAL A 81 -9.21 -13.34 10.90
N ALA A 82 -7.97 -13.29 11.39
CA ALA A 82 -7.62 -12.58 12.62
C ALA A 82 -6.24 -11.90 12.57
N GLY A 83 -5.70 -11.67 11.37
CA GLY A 83 -4.41 -11.02 11.18
C GLY A 83 -3.31 -11.94 10.68
N PRO A 84 -2.08 -11.41 10.52
CA PRO A 84 -0.95 -12.15 9.97
C PRO A 84 -0.73 -13.51 10.65
N HIS A 85 -0.39 -14.52 9.85
CA HIS A 85 -0.12 -15.90 10.28
C HIS A 85 -1.34 -16.67 10.82
N THR A 86 -2.54 -16.14 10.68
CA THR A 86 -3.77 -16.87 11.00
C THR A 86 -4.36 -17.55 9.75
N HIS A 87 -5.45 -18.29 9.95
CA HIS A 87 -6.12 -19.01 8.85
C HIS A 87 -6.57 -18.05 7.74
N VAL A 88 -6.36 -18.45 6.49
CA VAL A 88 -6.80 -17.70 5.30
C VAL A 88 -8.25 -18.07 4.98
N ASP A 89 -9.10 -17.08 4.78
CA ASP A 89 -10.43 -17.24 4.21
C ASP A 89 -10.32 -17.39 2.68
N PRO A 90 -10.70 -18.54 2.09
CA PRO A 90 -10.56 -18.77 0.67
C PRO A 90 -11.43 -17.83 -0.19
N ALA A 91 -12.59 -17.40 0.32
CA ALA A 91 -13.47 -16.47 -0.41
C ALA A 91 -12.84 -15.09 -0.48
N LEU A 92 -12.24 -14.62 0.61
CA LEU A 92 -11.49 -13.36 0.61
C LEU A 92 -10.22 -13.44 -0.24
N ALA A 93 -9.48 -14.54 -0.18
CA ALA A 93 -8.32 -14.73 -1.05
C ALA A 93 -8.69 -14.63 -2.53
N THR A 94 -9.83 -15.24 -2.90
CA THR A 94 -10.39 -15.13 -4.26
C THR A 94 -10.81 -13.70 -4.59
N ALA A 95 -11.47 -12.99 -3.68
CA ALA A 95 -11.89 -11.59 -3.88
C ALA A 95 -10.70 -10.65 -4.08
N TRP A 96 -9.59 -10.89 -3.39
CA TRP A 96 -8.35 -10.10 -3.54
C TRP A 96 -7.61 -10.41 -4.84
N SER A 97 -7.67 -11.63 -5.33
CA SER A 97 -6.95 -12.04 -6.55
C SER A 97 -7.53 -11.36 -7.80
N GLY A 98 -6.73 -10.56 -8.47
CA GLY A 98 -7.15 -9.79 -9.63
C GLY A 98 -7.85 -8.46 -9.31
N PHE A 99 -7.95 -8.07 -8.04
CA PHE A 99 -8.55 -6.78 -7.66
C PHE A 99 -7.62 -5.62 -8.02
N ASP A 100 -8.12 -4.69 -8.84
CA ASP A 100 -7.38 -3.50 -9.28
C ASP A 100 -7.55 -2.35 -8.28
N VAL A 101 -6.69 -2.34 -7.27
CA VAL A 101 -6.68 -1.30 -6.23
C VAL A 101 -6.38 0.07 -6.83
N GLN A 102 -5.42 0.14 -7.76
CA GLN A 102 -5.01 1.40 -8.38
C GLN A 102 -6.15 2.06 -9.13
N LYS A 103 -6.81 1.29 -9.99
CA LYS A 103 -7.96 1.81 -10.75
C LYS A 103 -9.09 2.24 -9.83
N ARG A 104 -9.44 1.43 -8.82
CA ARG A 104 -10.52 1.75 -7.87
C ARG A 104 -10.26 3.05 -7.10
N LEU A 105 -9.05 3.25 -6.63
CA LEU A 105 -8.68 4.48 -5.92
C LEU A 105 -8.57 5.69 -6.87
N ALA A 106 -8.03 5.49 -8.07
CA ALA A 106 -7.95 6.56 -9.07
C ALA A 106 -9.36 7.04 -9.51
N ASP A 107 -10.27 6.10 -9.73
CA ASP A 107 -11.66 6.41 -10.06
C ASP A 107 -12.38 7.12 -8.90
N LEU A 108 -12.13 6.70 -7.65
CA LEU A 108 -12.74 7.28 -6.46
C LEU A 108 -12.24 8.71 -6.18
N TRP A 109 -10.94 8.91 -6.26
CA TRP A 109 -10.32 10.19 -5.92
C TRP A 109 -10.20 11.16 -7.09
N GLN A 110 -10.41 10.70 -8.32
CA GLN A 110 -10.20 11.47 -9.57
C GLN A 110 -8.80 12.11 -9.59
N ARG A 111 -7.80 11.35 -9.15
CA ARG A 111 -6.39 11.73 -9.05
C ARG A 111 -5.49 10.60 -9.53
N PRO A 112 -4.27 10.89 -9.99
CA PRO A 112 -3.28 9.85 -10.26
C PRO A 112 -2.95 9.05 -9.00
N VAL A 113 -3.02 7.73 -9.11
CA VAL A 113 -2.68 6.80 -8.02
C VAL A 113 -1.66 5.81 -8.54
N MET A 114 -0.64 5.53 -7.72
CA MET A 114 0.32 4.46 -7.94
C MET A 114 0.25 3.48 -6.78
N VAL A 115 0.08 2.20 -7.09
CA VAL A 115 0.05 1.12 -6.09
C VAL A 115 1.20 0.17 -6.37
N LEU A 116 2.06 -0.01 -5.38
CA LEU A 116 3.27 -0.83 -5.44
C LEU A 116 3.31 -1.80 -4.26
N ASN A 117 4.18 -2.79 -4.36
CA ASN A 117 4.55 -3.57 -3.18
C ASN A 117 5.28 -2.67 -2.15
N ASP A 118 5.07 -2.93 -0.85
CA ASP A 118 5.66 -2.17 0.26
C ASP A 118 7.20 -2.14 0.20
N ALA A 119 7.85 -3.26 -0.15
CA ALA A 119 9.30 -3.30 -0.33
C ALA A 119 9.77 -2.47 -1.53
N GLN A 120 8.98 -2.36 -2.60
CA GLN A 120 9.29 -1.49 -3.74
C GLN A 120 9.24 -0.01 -3.34
N VAL A 121 8.22 0.40 -2.58
CA VAL A 121 8.10 1.78 -2.10
C VAL A 121 9.27 2.13 -1.17
N GLN A 122 9.61 1.25 -0.23
CA GLN A 122 10.74 1.45 0.69
C GLN A 122 12.09 1.42 -0.06
N GLY A 123 12.25 0.49 -1.00
CA GLY A 123 13.44 0.36 -1.81
C GLY A 123 13.73 1.58 -2.67
N ALA A 124 12.70 2.17 -3.27
CA ALA A 124 12.83 3.37 -4.11
C ALA A 124 13.46 4.57 -3.37
N ALA A 125 13.40 4.59 -2.04
CA ALA A 125 14.03 5.64 -1.22
C ALA A 125 15.54 5.46 -0.99
N VAL A 126 16.10 4.28 -1.28
CA VAL A 126 17.48 3.92 -0.92
C VAL A 126 18.32 3.43 -2.09
N ILE A 127 17.72 3.11 -3.24
CA ILE A 127 18.45 2.71 -4.45
C ILE A 127 19.29 3.86 -5.01
N SER A 128 20.42 3.51 -5.63
CA SER A 128 21.26 4.45 -6.34
C SER A 128 20.80 4.71 -7.79
N GLY A 129 19.96 3.83 -8.33
CA GLY A 129 19.49 3.85 -9.72
C GLY A 129 20.60 3.49 -10.70
N ARG A 130 21.50 2.58 -10.34
CA ARG A 130 22.61 2.14 -11.18
C ARG A 130 22.78 0.64 -11.09
N GLY A 131 22.66 -0.05 -12.22
CA GLY A 131 22.78 -1.49 -12.33
C GLY A 131 21.66 -2.23 -11.59
N PHE A 132 21.89 -3.50 -11.30
CA PHE A 132 20.92 -4.33 -10.62
C PHE A 132 21.03 -4.19 -9.10
N GLU A 133 19.97 -3.71 -8.47
CA GLU A 133 19.90 -3.49 -7.03
C GLU A 133 18.81 -4.36 -6.40
N VAL A 134 19.10 -5.01 -5.29
CA VAL A 134 18.16 -5.84 -4.53
C VAL A 134 18.02 -5.28 -3.13
N ILE A 135 16.79 -4.96 -2.75
CA ILE A 135 16.46 -4.43 -1.43
C ILE A 135 15.68 -5.49 -0.65
N PHE A 136 16.12 -5.76 0.57
CA PHE A 136 15.40 -6.59 1.53
C PHE A 136 14.82 -5.73 2.63
N THR A 137 13.55 -5.92 2.93
CA THR A 137 12.87 -5.28 4.06
C THR A 137 12.57 -6.32 5.14
N LEU A 138 12.87 -6.01 6.39
CA LEU A 138 12.64 -6.87 7.55
C LEU A 138 11.58 -6.23 8.45
N GLY A 139 10.47 -6.93 8.65
CA GLY A 139 9.36 -6.49 9.49
C GLY A 139 8.57 -7.68 10.02
N THR A 140 7.24 -7.67 9.90
CA THR A 140 6.39 -8.85 10.19
C THR A 140 6.76 -10.05 9.31
N GLY A 141 7.34 -9.79 8.14
CA GLY A 141 7.89 -10.76 7.20
C GLY A 141 9.15 -10.24 6.53
N LEU A 142 9.68 -11.02 5.60
CA LEU A 142 10.76 -10.64 4.70
C LEU A 142 10.14 -10.14 3.39
N GLY A 143 10.34 -8.87 3.07
CA GLY A 143 10.04 -8.29 1.75
C GLY A 143 11.29 -8.23 0.88
N CYS A 144 11.09 -8.28 -0.43
CA CYS A 144 12.16 -8.15 -1.41
C CYS A 144 11.66 -7.31 -2.60
N ALA A 145 12.49 -6.37 -3.03
CA ALA A 145 12.29 -5.63 -4.27
C ALA A 145 13.57 -5.64 -5.10
N MET A 146 13.41 -5.72 -6.42
CA MET A 146 14.51 -5.72 -7.38
C MET A 146 14.34 -4.53 -8.31
N PHE A 147 15.43 -3.85 -8.58
CA PHE A 147 15.50 -2.69 -9.46
C PHE A 147 16.60 -2.92 -10.48
N ASP A 148 16.36 -2.57 -11.73
CA ASP A 148 17.29 -2.68 -12.85
C ASP A 148 17.18 -1.39 -13.67
N ASP A 149 18.32 -0.81 -14.09
CA ASP A 149 18.38 0.44 -14.88
C ASP A 149 18.22 0.23 -16.38
#